data_01ae1154d0362374f0d5c54f58854584
#
_entry.id   01ae1154d0362374f0d5c54f58854584
#
_cell.length_a   1.000
_cell.length_b   1.000
_cell.length_c   1.000
_cell.angle_alpha   90.00
_cell.angle_beta   90.00
_cell.angle_gamma   90.00
#
_symmetry.space_group_name_H-M   'P 1'
#
loop_
_entity.id
_entity.type
_entity.pdbx_description
1 polymer ?
#
loop_
_entity_poly.entity_id
_entity_poly.type
_entity_poly.pdbx_seq_one_letter_code
_entity_poly.pdbx_strand_id
1 'polypeptide(L)'
;MLFRSETKVCGRKLALYTSHLDYLNDTYYEVRGVDGNTFKEMEPLTDVDEILRRNALSMRDKAIANFLKEAKRDKERGYITIIGGDFNEPSVQDWTEQTRNMYDHHGVVIAWPQTTALIKAGFNDCYRTVHPNVLTHPGFTFPSDNPDVDPNKLTWAPKSDERDRIDYLFFRGKGIKVTECKLFGPEGNIAYAKRVPLGTDEPIITPLATWPTDHKGVLATFVVE
;
A
#
# COMPACT_ATOMS: atom_id res chain seq x y z
N MET A 1 -1.67 0.08 14.57
CA MET A 1 -0.66 -0.01 15.66
C MET A 1 0.72 0.26 15.04
N LEU A 2 1.64 0.95 15.75
CA LEU A 2 2.98 1.26 15.24
C LEU A 2 4.01 0.71 16.23
N PHE A 3 4.92 -0.13 15.75
CA PHE A 3 6.05 -0.62 16.53
C PHE A 3 7.35 -0.10 15.93
N ARG A 4 8.33 0.17 16.79
CA ARG A 4 9.66 0.64 16.41
C ARG A 4 10.73 -0.27 17.00
N SER A 5 11.67 -0.69 16.16
CA SER A 5 12.89 -1.39 16.56
C SER A 5 14.12 -0.66 16.04
N GLU A 6 15.27 -0.92 16.63
CA GLU A 6 16.55 -0.35 16.23
C GLU A 6 17.55 -1.45 15.93
N THR A 7 18.37 -1.22 14.90
CA THR A 7 19.49 -2.09 14.56
C THR A 7 20.64 -1.29 13.97
N LYS A 8 21.75 -1.95 13.65
CA LYS A 8 22.87 -1.37 12.91
C LYS A 8 23.26 -2.27 11.75
N VAL A 9 23.51 -1.68 10.61
CA VAL A 9 24.03 -2.33 9.41
C VAL A 9 25.20 -1.50 8.88
N CYS A 10 26.35 -2.12 8.66
CA CYS A 10 27.58 -1.44 8.22
C CYS A 10 27.92 -0.18 9.05
N GLY A 11 27.73 -0.26 10.38
CA GLY A 11 27.95 0.86 11.30
C GLY A 11 26.87 1.95 11.32
N ARG A 12 25.91 1.90 10.39
CA ARG A 12 24.80 2.87 10.32
C ARG A 12 23.65 2.44 11.24
N LYS A 13 23.02 3.39 11.89
CA LYS A 13 21.84 3.16 12.73
C LYS A 13 20.59 3.10 11.87
N LEU A 14 19.78 2.08 12.06
CA LEU A 14 18.49 1.90 11.40
C LEU A 14 17.37 1.89 12.43
N ALA A 15 16.32 2.68 12.16
CA ALA A 15 15.04 2.62 12.85
C ALA A 15 14.01 1.96 11.92
N LEU A 16 13.51 0.82 12.34
CA LEU A 16 12.55 0.02 11.60
C LEU A 16 11.18 0.14 12.25
N TYR A 17 10.21 0.55 11.47
CA TYR A 17 8.82 0.67 11.91
C TYR A 17 7.95 -0.31 11.15
N THR A 18 7.05 -0.98 11.88
CA THR A 18 5.97 -1.76 11.28
C THR A 18 4.64 -1.20 11.69
N SER A 19 3.69 -1.20 10.78
CA SER A 19 2.35 -0.66 10.98
C SER A 19 1.29 -1.56 10.38
N HIS A 20 0.12 -1.53 11.00
CA HIS A 20 -1.15 -1.94 10.41
C HIS A 20 -2.11 -0.81 10.76
N LEU A 21 -2.49 -0.03 9.76
CA LEU A 21 -3.30 1.16 9.95
C LEU A 21 -4.79 0.80 10.04
N ASP A 22 -5.60 1.78 10.38
CA ASP A 22 -7.05 1.63 10.53
C ASP A 22 -7.70 1.25 9.19
N TYR A 23 -8.56 0.24 9.20
CA TYR A 23 -9.31 -0.22 8.03
C TYR A 23 -10.70 0.41 7.92
N LEU A 24 -11.13 1.20 8.92
CA LEU A 24 -12.43 1.86 8.88
C LEU A 24 -12.36 3.17 8.08
N ASN A 25 -13.52 3.58 7.57
CA ASN A 25 -13.64 4.74 6.66
C ASN A 25 -12.75 4.57 5.42
N ASP A 26 -12.84 3.38 4.81
CA ASP A 26 -12.07 3.04 3.61
C ASP A 26 -12.73 3.63 2.37
N THR A 27 -12.48 4.92 2.13
CA THR A 27 -13.15 5.67 1.06
C THR A 27 -12.76 5.25 -0.35
N TYR A 28 -11.66 4.53 -0.53
CA TYR A 28 -11.35 3.94 -1.84
C TYR A 28 -12.33 2.82 -2.22
N TYR A 29 -13.01 2.18 -1.24
CA TYR A 29 -14.18 1.33 -1.50
C TYR A 29 -15.41 2.16 -1.89
N GLU A 30 -15.62 3.32 -1.28
CA GLU A 30 -16.75 4.19 -1.61
C GLU A 30 -16.67 4.70 -3.07
N VAL A 31 -15.47 4.91 -3.58
CA VAL A 31 -15.27 5.18 -5.01
C VAL A 31 -15.77 4.01 -5.87
N ARG A 32 -15.62 2.79 -5.42
CA ARG A 32 -16.05 1.56 -6.09
C ARG A 32 -17.51 1.17 -5.84
N GLY A 33 -18.26 2.04 -5.16
CA GLY A 33 -19.67 1.80 -4.86
C GLY A 33 -19.92 0.85 -3.70
N VAL A 34 -19.00 0.80 -2.74
CA VAL A 34 -19.12 -0.01 -1.52
C VAL A 34 -18.80 0.86 -0.30
N ASP A 35 -19.69 0.92 0.67
CA ASP A 35 -19.52 1.70 1.89
C ASP A 35 -18.30 1.24 2.69
N GLY A 36 -17.39 2.16 3.00
CA GLY A 36 -16.09 1.89 3.60
C GLY A 36 -16.12 1.46 5.08
N ASN A 37 -17.28 1.26 5.67
CA ASN A 37 -17.45 0.79 7.05
C ASN A 37 -18.33 -0.47 7.13
N THR A 38 -19.37 -0.53 6.31
CA THR A 38 -20.36 -1.62 6.36
C THR A 38 -20.21 -2.63 5.23
N PHE A 39 -19.41 -2.29 4.22
CA PHE A 39 -19.20 -3.05 2.99
C PHE A 39 -20.50 -3.35 2.23
N LYS A 40 -21.52 -2.49 2.39
CA LYS A 40 -22.77 -2.56 1.62
C LYS A 40 -22.65 -1.75 0.35
N GLU A 41 -23.39 -2.17 -0.66
CA GLU A 41 -23.46 -1.46 -1.93
C GLU A 41 -24.01 -0.03 -1.72
N MET A 42 -23.40 0.91 -2.44
CA MET A 42 -23.82 2.32 -2.51
C MET A 42 -23.53 2.86 -3.92
N GLU A 43 -24.00 4.05 -4.23
CA GLU A 43 -23.57 4.74 -5.44
C GLU A 43 -22.09 5.13 -5.35
N PRO A 44 -21.29 4.96 -6.42
CA PRO A 44 -19.88 5.35 -6.44
C PRO A 44 -19.68 6.82 -6.07
N LEU A 45 -18.79 7.07 -5.13
CA LEU A 45 -18.41 8.42 -4.72
C LEU A 45 -17.24 8.92 -5.56
N THR A 46 -17.43 9.96 -6.36
CA THR A 46 -16.39 10.49 -7.27
C THR A 46 -15.97 11.93 -6.95
N ASP A 47 -16.60 12.57 -5.99
CA ASP A 47 -16.21 13.89 -5.50
C ASP A 47 -14.98 13.77 -4.60
N VAL A 48 -13.84 14.27 -5.09
CA VAL A 48 -12.53 14.13 -4.41
C VAL A 48 -12.51 14.83 -3.06
N ASP A 49 -13.15 15.97 -2.91
CA ASP A 49 -13.18 16.71 -1.64
C ASP A 49 -13.98 15.94 -0.59
N GLU A 50 -15.10 15.36 -1.01
CA GLU A 50 -15.91 14.51 -0.13
C GLU A 50 -15.21 13.19 0.22
N ILE A 51 -14.50 12.56 -0.75
CA ILE A 51 -13.67 11.38 -0.47
C ILE A 51 -12.62 11.70 0.61
N LEU A 52 -11.87 12.77 0.45
CA LEU A 52 -10.85 13.18 1.41
C LEU A 52 -11.44 13.55 2.77
N ARG A 53 -12.59 14.22 2.80
CA ARG A 53 -13.29 14.56 4.02
C ARG A 53 -13.71 13.31 4.82
N ARG A 54 -14.25 12.30 4.16
CA ARG A 54 -14.62 11.02 4.79
C ARG A 54 -13.40 10.22 5.21
N ASN A 55 -12.38 10.15 4.36
CA ASN A 55 -11.12 9.47 4.66
C ASN A 55 -10.46 9.99 5.95
N ALA A 56 -10.54 11.29 6.19
CA ALA A 56 -10.01 11.94 7.40
C ALA A 56 -10.76 11.56 8.70
N LEU A 57 -11.87 10.85 8.63
CA LEU A 57 -12.55 10.29 9.81
C LEU A 57 -11.83 9.05 10.37
N SER A 58 -10.95 8.44 9.58
CA SER A 58 -10.13 7.30 10.03
C SER A 58 -9.03 7.75 11.00
N MET A 59 -8.43 6.77 11.69
CA MET A 59 -7.26 7.03 12.54
C MET A 59 -5.93 7.02 11.78
N ARG A 60 -5.95 6.78 10.45
CA ARG A 60 -4.75 6.67 9.61
C ARG A 60 -3.90 7.94 9.64
N ASP A 61 -4.51 9.10 9.41
CA ASP A 61 -3.81 10.40 9.40
C ASP A 61 -3.08 10.68 10.71
N LYS A 62 -3.73 10.39 11.84
CA LYS A 62 -3.13 10.54 13.16
C LYS A 62 -1.95 9.58 13.38
N ALA A 63 -2.08 8.34 12.90
CA ALA A 63 -1.00 7.36 12.99
C ALA A 63 0.23 7.79 12.19
N ILE A 64 0.05 8.23 10.95
CA ILE A 64 1.15 8.73 10.10
C ILE A 64 1.74 10.03 10.65
N ALA A 65 0.94 10.95 11.16
CA ALA A 65 1.45 12.17 11.81
C ALA A 65 2.33 11.85 13.02
N ASN A 66 1.94 10.88 13.85
CA ASN A 66 2.74 10.41 14.98
C ASN A 66 4.05 9.74 14.51
N PHE A 67 3.97 8.88 13.49
CA PHE A 67 5.16 8.29 12.87
C PHE A 67 6.12 9.39 12.38
N LEU A 68 5.65 10.37 11.62
CA LEU A 68 6.48 11.44 11.06
C LEU A 68 7.17 12.28 12.16
N LYS A 69 6.52 12.46 13.31
CA LYS A 69 7.09 13.11 14.48
C LYS A 69 8.29 12.33 15.04
N GLU A 70 8.15 11.02 15.19
CA GLU A 70 9.25 10.15 15.64
C GLU A 70 10.35 10.04 14.58
N ALA A 71 9.99 9.88 13.31
CA ALA A 71 10.93 9.81 12.20
C ALA A 71 11.75 11.10 12.04
N LYS A 72 11.20 12.27 12.41
CA LYS A 72 11.95 13.52 12.46
C LYS A 72 13.05 13.45 13.53
N ARG A 73 12.73 12.96 14.74
CA ARG A 73 13.70 12.75 15.83
C ARG A 73 14.79 11.74 15.43
N ASP A 74 14.41 10.67 14.74
CA ASP A 74 15.36 9.69 14.23
C ASP A 74 16.33 10.31 13.22
N LYS A 75 15.84 11.12 12.30
CA LYS A 75 16.66 11.87 11.35
C LYS A 75 17.69 12.78 12.06
N GLU A 76 17.27 13.50 13.11
CA GLU A 76 18.14 14.37 13.91
C GLU A 76 19.22 13.56 14.65
N ARG A 77 18.92 12.30 15.02
CA ARG A 77 19.85 11.35 15.66
C ARG A 77 20.70 10.53 14.66
N GLY A 78 20.55 10.81 13.36
CA GLY A 78 21.31 10.18 12.28
C GLY A 78 20.87 8.77 11.91
N TYR A 79 19.62 8.41 12.20
CA TYR A 79 19.09 7.11 11.78
C TYR A 79 18.64 7.13 10.30
N ILE A 80 18.86 6.02 9.64
CA ILE A 80 18.11 5.61 8.46
C ILE A 80 16.77 5.09 8.96
N THR A 81 15.67 5.53 8.38
CA THR A 81 14.33 5.11 8.81
C THR A 81 13.63 4.32 7.71
N ILE A 82 13.09 3.17 8.06
CA ILE A 82 12.26 2.33 7.18
C ILE A 82 10.92 2.11 7.90
N ILE A 83 9.82 2.27 7.18
CA ILE A 83 8.48 1.89 7.64
C ILE A 83 7.83 0.96 6.63
N GLY A 84 7.18 -0.08 7.12
CA GLY A 84 6.42 -1.00 6.29
C GLY A 84 5.19 -1.56 6.98
N GLY A 85 4.29 -2.11 6.19
CA GLY A 85 3.06 -2.76 6.63
C GLY A 85 1.87 -2.41 5.76
N ASP A 86 0.71 -2.86 6.20
CA ASP A 86 -0.57 -2.54 5.62
C ASP A 86 -1.03 -1.15 6.08
N PHE A 87 -1.25 -0.26 5.10
CA PHE A 87 -1.68 1.11 5.37
C PHE A 87 -3.20 1.27 5.21
N ASN A 88 -3.89 0.27 4.70
CA ASN A 88 -5.32 0.32 4.40
C ASN A 88 -5.70 1.61 3.64
N GLU A 89 -4.83 2.04 2.74
CA GLU A 89 -5.05 3.19 1.85
C GLU A 89 -4.14 3.06 0.62
N PRO A 90 -4.66 3.30 -0.59
CA PRO A 90 -3.86 3.30 -1.81
C PRO A 90 -2.79 4.40 -1.83
N SER A 91 -1.89 4.33 -2.82
CA SER A 91 -0.86 5.35 -3.00
C SER A 91 -1.29 6.48 -3.92
N VAL A 92 -0.88 7.70 -3.57
CA VAL A 92 -0.94 8.86 -4.48
C VAL A 92 -0.22 8.61 -5.82
N GLN A 93 0.75 7.69 -5.84
CA GLN A 93 1.50 7.33 -7.05
C GLN A 93 0.74 6.33 -7.92
N ASP A 94 -0.35 5.75 -7.44
CA ASP A 94 -1.11 4.70 -8.12
C ASP A 94 -2.47 5.20 -8.65
N TRP A 95 -3.11 6.15 -7.97
CA TRP A 95 -4.38 6.74 -8.38
C TRP A 95 -4.14 8.05 -9.17
N THR A 96 -3.66 7.89 -10.39
CA THR A 96 -3.17 8.96 -11.27
C THR A 96 -4.05 9.13 -12.51
N GLU A 97 -3.76 10.13 -13.33
CA GLU A 97 -4.41 10.30 -14.66
C GLU A 97 -4.29 9.05 -15.55
N GLN A 98 -3.21 8.26 -15.39
CA GLN A 98 -2.99 7.06 -16.19
C GLN A 98 -3.92 5.91 -15.78
N THR A 99 -4.32 5.85 -14.51
CA THR A 99 -5.11 4.76 -13.93
C THR A 99 -6.57 5.13 -13.64
N ARG A 100 -6.95 6.39 -13.85
CA ARG A 100 -8.26 6.94 -13.46
C ARG A 100 -9.49 6.16 -13.98
N ASN A 101 -9.35 5.46 -15.10
CA ASN A 101 -10.43 4.66 -15.71
C ASN A 101 -10.14 3.14 -15.62
N MET A 102 -9.23 2.72 -14.75
CA MET A 102 -8.88 1.33 -14.48
C MET A 102 -9.33 0.97 -13.05
N TYR A 103 -9.47 -0.31 -12.76
CA TYR A 103 -9.70 -0.84 -11.41
C TYR A 103 -10.86 -0.17 -10.67
N ASP A 104 -11.92 0.16 -11.41
CA ASP A 104 -13.11 0.87 -10.92
C ASP A 104 -12.79 2.17 -10.14
N HIS A 105 -11.77 2.91 -10.58
CA HIS A 105 -11.46 4.24 -10.05
C HIS A 105 -12.48 5.32 -10.50
N HIS A 106 -13.38 5.02 -11.43
CA HIS A 106 -14.47 5.89 -11.89
C HIS A 106 -14.06 7.33 -12.27
N GLY A 107 -12.87 7.46 -12.87
CA GLY A 107 -12.32 8.76 -13.27
C GLY A 107 -11.62 9.54 -12.16
N VAL A 108 -11.58 9.03 -10.94
CA VAL A 108 -10.97 9.70 -9.79
C VAL A 108 -9.44 9.71 -9.89
N VAL A 109 -8.87 10.90 -9.68
CA VAL A 109 -7.43 11.12 -9.44
C VAL A 109 -7.31 11.80 -8.08
N ILE A 110 -6.56 11.21 -7.17
CA ILE A 110 -6.57 11.65 -5.78
C ILE A 110 -5.19 11.56 -5.12
N ALA A 111 -4.86 12.57 -4.32
CA ALA A 111 -3.64 12.59 -3.50
C ALA A 111 -3.92 11.94 -2.14
N TRP A 112 -3.91 10.63 -2.07
CA TRP A 112 -4.13 9.86 -0.85
C TRP A 112 -3.23 10.37 0.30
N PRO A 113 -3.80 10.73 1.47
CA PRO A 113 -3.11 11.53 2.50
C PRO A 113 -1.86 10.88 3.08
N GLN A 114 -1.89 9.57 3.39
CA GLN A 114 -0.78 8.90 4.09
C GLN A 114 0.48 8.86 3.24
N THR A 115 0.38 8.35 2.01
CA THR A 115 1.51 8.25 1.11
C THR A 115 2.00 9.62 0.64
N THR A 116 1.07 10.58 0.45
CA THR A 116 1.40 11.99 0.18
C THR A 116 2.21 12.60 1.32
N ALA A 117 1.83 12.37 2.57
CA ALA A 117 2.54 12.90 3.75
C ALA A 117 3.96 12.31 3.86
N LEU A 118 4.11 11.01 3.62
CA LEU A 118 5.41 10.33 3.62
C LEU A 118 6.34 10.89 2.55
N ILE A 119 5.87 11.00 1.31
CA ILE A 119 6.65 11.52 0.18
C ILE A 119 7.06 12.98 0.44
N LYS A 120 6.14 13.84 0.91
CA LYS A 120 6.44 15.23 1.30
C LYS A 120 7.46 15.31 2.44
N ALA A 121 7.52 14.32 3.34
CA ALA A 121 8.51 14.22 4.39
C ALA A 121 9.87 13.66 3.92
N GLY A 122 10.02 13.35 2.63
CA GLY A 122 11.25 12.85 2.01
C GLY A 122 11.46 11.35 2.13
N PHE A 123 10.39 10.59 2.38
CA PHE A 123 10.42 9.13 2.24
C PHE A 123 10.25 8.74 0.77
N ASN A 124 10.91 7.66 0.38
CA ASN A 124 10.80 7.04 -0.94
C ASN A 124 10.04 5.72 -0.80
N ASP A 125 9.06 5.50 -1.64
CA ASP A 125 8.39 4.22 -1.81
C ASP A 125 9.34 3.25 -2.51
N CYS A 126 9.64 2.11 -1.87
CA CYS A 126 10.57 1.12 -2.43
C CYS A 126 10.09 0.57 -3.77
N TYR A 127 8.81 0.23 -3.87
CA TYR A 127 8.27 -0.37 -5.08
C TYR A 127 8.28 0.65 -6.24
N ARG A 128 7.76 1.85 -6.04
CA ARG A 128 7.73 2.91 -7.07
C ARG A 128 9.11 3.47 -7.40
N THR A 129 10.08 3.39 -6.51
CA THR A 129 11.48 3.74 -6.82
C THR A 129 12.09 2.79 -7.83
N VAL A 130 11.79 1.49 -7.74
CA VAL A 130 12.30 0.45 -8.65
C VAL A 130 11.41 0.32 -9.90
N HIS A 131 10.10 0.43 -9.72
CA HIS A 131 9.07 0.23 -10.75
C HIS A 131 8.19 1.48 -10.90
N PRO A 132 8.67 2.54 -11.58
CA PRO A 132 7.96 3.81 -11.65
C PRO A 132 6.72 3.80 -12.54
N ASN A 133 6.60 2.83 -13.46
CA ASN A 133 5.47 2.78 -14.39
C ASN A 133 4.33 1.95 -13.78
N VAL A 134 3.26 2.63 -13.37
CA VAL A 134 2.08 2.03 -12.76
C VAL A 134 1.27 1.12 -13.69
N LEU A 135 1.38 1.30 -15.01
CA LEU A 135 0.63 0.49 -15.97
C LEU A 135 1.27 -0.89 -16.20
N THR A 136 2.60 -0.96 -16.18
CA THR A 136 3.32 -2.22 -16.34
C THR A 136 3.61 -2.92 -15.02
N HIS A 137 3.63 -2.16 -13.93
CA HIS A 137 3.89 -2.64 -12.58
C HIS A 137 2.87 -2.04 -11.61
N PRO A 138 1.59 -2.44 -11.65
CA PRO A 138 0.57 -1.93 -10.73
C PRO A 138 0.92 -2.19 -9.26
N GLY A 139 1.55 -3.34 -8.96
CA GLY A 139 2.05 -3.64 -7.62
C GLY A 139 0.96 -4.09 -6.65
N PHE A 140 -0.14 -4.66 -7.13
CA PHE A 140 -1.26 -5.03 -6.27
C PHE A 140 -0.86 -5.98 -5.16
N THR A 141 -1.08 -5.54 -3.93
CA THR A 141 -0.88 -6.36 -2.75
C THR A 141 -2.18 -6.94 -2.21
N PHE A 142 -3.32 -6.35 -2.57
CA PHE A 142 -4.65 -6.77 -2.13
C PHE A 142 -5.68 -6.65 -3.26
N PRO A 143 -6.69 -7.53 -3.36
CA PRO A 143 -6.73 -8.87 -2.75
C PRO A 143 -5.82 -9.83 -3.50
N SER A 144 -5.02 -10.58 -2.77
CA SER A 144 -4.20 -11.67 -3.32
C SER A 144 -5.05 -12.89 -3.60
N ASP A 145 -4.73 -13.61 -4.66
CA ASP A 145 -5.27 -14.96 -4.82
C ASP A 145 -4.78 -15.88 -3.68
N ASN A 146 -5.62 -16.82 -3.32
CA ASN A 146 -5.29 -17.96 -2.48
C ASN A 146 -5.96 -19.17 -3.08
N PRO A 147 -5.20 -20.10 -3.73
CA PRO A 147 -5.77 -21.23 -4.44
C PRO A 147 -6.66 -22.15 -3.59
N ASP A 148 -6.40 -22.19 -2.28
CA ASP A 148 -7.11 -23.06 -1.35
C ASP A 148 -8.40 -22.45 -0.79
N VAL A 149 -8.73 -21.20 -1.18
CA VAL A 149 -9.85 -20.42 -0.64
C VAL A 149 -10.81 -20.03 -1.76
N ASP A 150 -12.12 -20.09 -1.49
CA ASP A 150 -13.14 -19.57 -2.40
C ASP A 150 -12.91 -18.06 -2.65
N PRO A 151 -12.84 -17.59 -3.91
CA PRO A 151 -12.66 -16.17 -4.21
C PRO A 151 -13.64 -15.23 -3.51
N ASN A 152 -14.88 -15.67 -3.28
CA ASN A 152 -15.87 -14.89 -2.54
C ASN A 152 -15.50 -14.62 -1.07
N LYS A 153 -14.53 -15.34 -0.53
CA LYS A 153 -14.00 -15.12 0.83
C LYS A 153 -12.72 -14.28 0.84
N LEU A 154 -12.24 -13.88 -0.32
CA LEU A 154 -11.03 -13.08 -0.52
C LEU A 154 -11.35 -11.66 -1.01
N THR A 155 -12.61 -11.24 -0.93
CA THR A 155 -13.09 -9.94 -1.46
C THR A 155 -14.04 -9.29 -0.48
N TRP A 156 -13.97 -7.98 -0.35
CA TRP A 156 -14.93 -7.13 0.36
C TRP A 156 -15.90 -6.43 -0.59
N ALA A 157 -15.50 -6.29 -1.88
CA ALA A 157 -16.30 -5.67 -2.93
C ALA A 157 -16.52 -6.64 -4.11
N PRO A 158 -17.35 -7.71 -3.94
CA PRO A 158 -17.46 -8.81 -4.91
C PRO A 158 -18.00 -8.40 -6.29
N LYS A 159 -18.52 -7.19 -6.44
CA LYS A 159 -19.02 -6.65 -7.70
C LYS A 159 -18.07 -5.62 -8.35
N SER A 160 -16.89 -5.40 -7.75
CA SER A 160 -15.94 -4.37 -8.17
C SER A 160 -14.55 -4.96 -8.40
N ASP A 161 -13.73 -4.22 -9.13
CA ASP A 161 -12.28 -4.45 -9.19
C ASP A 161 -11.61 -3.67 -8.06
N GLU A 162 -11.45 -4.35 -6.91
CA GLU A 162 -10.91 -3.75 -5.69
C GLU A 162 -9.39 -3.86 -5.57
N ARG A 163 -8.70 -4.29 -6.64
CA ARG A 163 -7.25 -4.45 -6.61
C ARG A 163 -6.54 -3.14 -6.34
N ASP A 164 -5.74 -3.13 -5.28
CA ASP A 164 -4.90 -2.00 -4.90
C ASP A 164 -3.58 -2.45 -4.30
N ARG A 165 -2.64 -1.53 -4.27
CA ARG A 165 -1.42 -1.64 -3.49
C ARG A 165 -1.62 -0.85 -2.20
N ILE A 166 -1.76 -1.57 -1.08
CA ILE A 166 -2.00 -1.01 0.26
C ILE A 166 -0.92 -1.44 1.27
N ASP A 167 -0.06 -2.40 0.89
CA ASP A 167 1.10 -2.81 1.67
C ASP A 167 2.37 -2.17 1.10
N TYR A 168 3.15 -1.56 1.96
CA TYR A 168 4.29 -0.73 1.55
C TYR A 168 5.55 -1.01 2.33
N LEU A 169 6.69 -0.64 1.70
CA LEU A 169 7.95 -0.31 2.35
C LEU A 169 8.38 1.08 1.89
N PHE A 170 8.51 2.01 2.84
CA PHE A 170 9.06 3.34 2.62
C PHE A 170 10.38 3.49 3.37
N PHE A 171 11.34 4.20 2.78
CA PHE A 171 12.64 4.43 3.40
C PHE A 171 13.08 5.89 3.27
N ARG A 172 13.91 6.33 4.22
CA ARG A 172 14.54 7.65 4.22
C ARG A 172 15.86 7.61 4.96
N GLY A 173 16.92 8.20 4.39
CA GLY A 173 18.23 8.36 5.03
C GLY A 173 19.33 8.69 4.04
N LYS A 174 20.50 9.08 4.54
CA LYS A 174 21.70 9.21 3.71
C LYS A 174 22.41 7.87 3.63
N GLY A 175 22.96 7.51 2.46
CA GLY A 175 23.73 6.28 2.28
C GLY A 175 22.86 5.01 2.31
N ILE A 176 21.58 5.11 1.92
CA ILE A 176 20.72 3.95 1.65
C ILE A 176 20.10 4.11 0.27
N LYS A 177 20.08 3.01 -0.47
CA LYS A 177 19.41 2.89 -1.76
C LYS A 177 18.67 1.57 -1.81
N VAL A 178 17.45 1.56 -2.34
CA VAL A 178 16.78 0.33 -2.75
C VAL A 178 17.31 -0.09 -4.11
N THR A 179 17.71 -1.34 -4.24
CA THR A 179 18.27 -1.90 -5.50
C THR A 179 17.33 -2.90 -6.15
N GLU A 180 16.44 -3.50 -5.37
CA GLU A 180 15.44 -4.43 -5.86
C GLU A 180 14.19 -4.31 -4.98
N CYS A 181 13.01 -4.44 -5.60
CA CYS A 181 11.76 -4.53 -4.88
C CYS A 181 10.82 -5.48 -5.63
N LYS A 182 10.28 -6.46 -4.92
CA LYS A 182 9.43 -7.52 -5.47
C LYS A 182 8.19 -7.69 -4.62
N LEU A 183 7.13 -8.21 -5.23
CA LEU A 183 6.01 -8.74 -4.47
C LEU A 183 6.33 -10.16 -3.98
N PHE A 184 5.70 -10.54 -2.89
CA PHE A 184 5.91 -11.81 -2.21
C PHE A 184 4.55 -12.44 -1.93
N GLY A 185 4.22 -13.52 -2.63
CA GLY A 185 2.91 -14.17 -2.52
C GLY A 185 2.49 -14.85 -3.82
N PRO A 186 1.23 -15.24 -3.95
CA PRO A 186 0.66 -15.78 -5.19
C PRO A 186 0.74 -14.77 -6.35
N GLU A 187 0.86 -15.28 -7.58
CA GLU A 187 0.91 -14.41 -8.76
C GLU A 187 -0.42 -13.70 -9.01
N GLY A 188 -1.55 -14.44 -8.89
CA GLY A 188 -2.88 -13.92 -9.17
C GLY A 188 -3.42 -12.96 -8.12
N ASN A 189 -4.51 -12.31 -8.48
CA ASN A 189 -5.32 -11.43 -7.62
C ASN A 189 -6.79 -11.84 -7.71
N ILE A 190 -7.63 -11.19 -6.91
CA ILE A 190 -9.10 -11.29 -6.98
C ILE A 190 -9.66 -9.96 -7.48
N ALA A 191 -10.56 -10.02 -8.46
CA ALA A 191 -11.39 -8.90 -8.90
C ALA A 191 -12.77 -9.44 -9.28
N TYR A 192 -13.84 -8.72 -8.94
CA TYR A 192 -15.21 -9.16 -9.18
C TYR A 192 -15.49 -10.57 -8.62
N ALA A 193 -14.96 -10.88 -7.43
CA ALA A 193 -15.01 -12.21 -6.80
C ALA A 193 -14.49 -13.35 -7.71
N LYS A 194 -13.55 -13.07 -8.61
CA LYS A 194 -12.96 -14.04 -9.53
C LYS A 194 -11.43 -13.96 -9.48
N ARG A 195 -10.78 -15.11 -9.71
CA ARG A 195 -9.33 -15.14 -9.91
C ARG A 195 -8.96 -14.44 -11.19
N VAL A 196 -8.03 -13.51 -11.11
CA VAL A 196 -7.46 -12.76 -12.25
C VAL A 196 -5.98 -13.05 -12.30
N PRO A 197 -5.45 -13.45 -13.46
CA PRO A 197 -4.01 -13.65 -13.61
C PRO A 197 -3.27 -12.32 -13.43
N LEU A 198 -1.97 -12.38 -13.19
CA LEU A 198 -1.13 -11.21 -13.03
C LEU A 198 -1.27 -10.23 -14.22
N GLY A 199 -1.14 -10.75 -15.45
CA GLY A 199 -1.30 -9.96 -16.68
C GLY A 199 -0.18 -8.94 -16.95
N THR A 200 0.89 -8.94 -16.14
CA THR A 200 2.03 -8.03 -16.21
C THR A 200 3.32 -8.81 -15.94
N ASP A 201 4.48 -8.18 -16.24
CA ASP A 201 5.81 -8.77 -15.99
C ASP A 201 6.34 -8.44 -14.58
N GLU A 202 5.46 -8.23 -13.62
CA GLU A 202 5.84 -7.87 -12.25
C GLU A 202 6.67 -8.97 -11.58
N PRO A 203 7.77 -8.61 -10.89
CA PRO A 203 8.58 -9.58 -10.18
C PRO A 203 7.89 -10.06 -8.90
N ILE A 204 7.32 -11.25 -8.95
CA ILE A 204 6.68 -11.91 -7.80
C ILE A 204 7.50 -13.12 -7.36
N ILE A 205 7.68 -13.27 -6.06
CA ILE A 205 8.25 -14.46 -5.44
C ILE A 205 7.12 -15.24 -4.78
N THR A 206 6.89 -16.46 -5.23
CA THR A 206 5.90 -17.38 -4.65
C THR A 206 6.63 -18.45 -3.81
N PRO A 207 6.88 -18.20 -2.53
CA PRO A 207 7.79 -19.05 -1.74
C PRO A 207 7.10 -20.25 -1.08
N LEU A 208 5.78 -20.25 -1.00
CA LEU A 208 5.00 -21.25 -0.26
C LEU A 208 3.95 -21.89 -1.16
N ALA A 209 3.76 -23.20 -0.97
CA ALA A 209 2.68 -23.94 -1.63
C ALA A 209 1.28 -23.54 -1.10
N THR A 210 1.21 -23.16 0.18
CA THR A 210 -0.01 -22.64 0.82
C THR A 210 0.23 -21.19 1.22
N TRP A 211 -0.67 -20.30 0.85
CA TRP A 211 -0.60 -18.89 1.21
C TRP A 211 -1.60 -18.57 2.34
N PRO A 212 -1.17 -17.98 3.46
CA PRO A 212 -2.00 -17.88 4.67
C PRO A 212 -2.90 -16.65 4.75
N THR A 213 -2.88 -15.76 3.75
CA THR A 213 -3.53 -14.44 3.80
C THR A 213 -4.09 -14.04 2.43
N ASP A 214 -4.94 -13.03 2.40
CA ASP A 214 -5.46 -12.35 1.22
C ASP A 214 -4.61 -11.13 0.79
N HIS A 215 -3.46 -10.90 1.43
CA HIS A 215 -2.47 -9.90 1.03
C HIS A 215 -1.21 -10.54 0.43
N LYS A 216 -0.51 -9.79 -0.43
CA LYS A 216 0.89 -10.05 -0.78
C LYS A 216 1.80 -9.18 0.07
N GLY A 217 2.98 -9.68 0.39
CA GLY A 217 4.03 -8.89 1.02
C GLY A 217 4.87 -8.12 0.00
N VAL A 218 5.67 -7.18 0.51
CA VAL A 218 6.67 -6.43 -0.26
C VAL A 218 8.06 -6.80 0.27
N LEU A 219 8.96 -7.21 -0.62
CA LEU A 219 10.35 -7.54 -0.31
C LEU A 219 11.28 -6.56 -1.02
N ALA A 220 12.09 -5.82 -0.27
CA ALA A 220 13.06 -4.88 -0.81
C ALA A 220 14.49 -5.21 -0.39
N THR A 221 15.42 -5.09 -1.34
CA THR A 221 16.86 -5.19 -1.09
C THR A 221 17.47 -3.80 -1.05
N PHE A 222 18.25 -3.52 -0.01
CA PHE A 222 18.92 -2.23 0.17
C PHE A 222 20.43 -2.38 0.18
N VAL A 223 21.10 -1.39 -0.41
CA VAL A 223 22.53 -1.13 -0.19
C VAL A 223 22.65 -0.01 0.83
N VAL A 224 23.48 -0.24 1.87
CA VAL A 224 23.76 0.74 2.94
C VAL A 224 25.25 1.05 2.92
N GLU A 225 25.62 2.34 2.72
CA GLU A 225 26.98 2.88 2.62
C GLU A 225 27.36 3.70 3.87
#